data_6fb4e36135237e69bdf8c3a84d9b983b
#
_entry.id   6fb4e36135237e69bdf8c3a84d9b983b
#
_cell.length_a   1.000
_cell.length_b   1.000
_cell.length_c   1.000
_cell.angle_alpha   90.00
_cell.angle_beta   90.00
_cell.angle_gamma   90.00
#
_symmetry.space_group_name_H-M   'P 1'
#
loop_
_entity.id
_entity.type
_entity.pdbx_description
1 polymer ?
#
loop_
_entity_poly.entity_id
_entity_poly.type
_entity_poly.pdbx_seq_one_letter_code
_entity_poly.pdbx_strand_id
1 'polypeptide(L)'
;MVQNRKVVGVRCKDGECLDADNVVCNADPPSVYDKMLKNQNKSPLFKLKMARMEYSMGLFVYYFGTKKKYDNVQHHTIKFGKKYKEHLEDIFSNHKLNHDISYYLHRPTATDETMAPKDHDCFYVLVPVPNNRSNINWKSEGETFKKLVIEKMQEHLLPDLKNNIVEDFYLTPDYFENELNTQYGSGFSIQPKFTQSAYFRFHNKSEVFDGLYFVGAGTHPGAGIPGVLSSAKVLDKIL
;
A
#
# COMPACT_ATOMS: atom_id res chain seq x y z
N MET A 1 23.81 -6.26 -4.05
CA MET A 1 25.27 -5.99 -3.97
C MET A 1 25.64 -4.99 -5.06
N VAL A 2 26.51 -4.03 -4.78
CA VAL A 2 26.89 -2.97 -5.74
C VAL A 2 28.41 -2.82 -5.77
N GLN A 3 29.00 -2.77 -6.97
CA GLN A 3 30.42 -2.51 -7.21
C GLN A 3 30.52 -1.43 -8.31
N ASN A 4 31.30 -0.38 -8.08
CA ASN A 4 31.51 0.70 -9.06
C ASN A 4 30.23 1.25 -9.69
N ARG A 5 29.18 1.47 -8.87
CA ARG A 5 27.84 1.91 -9.28
C ARG A 5 27.06 0.90 -10.17
N LYS A 6 27.53 -0.31 -10.34
CA LYS A 6 26.80 -1.39 -11.01
C LYS A 6 26.28 -2.38 -9.98
N VAL A 7 25.02 -2.79 -10.10
CA VAL A 7 24.47 -3.90 -9.34
C VAL A 7 25.06 -5.19 -9.89
N VAL A 8 25.59 -6.04 -9.01
CA VAL A 8 26.27 -7.30 -9.36
C VAL A 8 25.59 -8.51 -8.73
N GLY A 9 24.44 -8.33 -8.11
CA GLY A 9 23.68 -9.41 -7.49
C GLY A 9 22.89 -8.96 -6.25
N VAL A 10 22.33 -9.92 -5.54
CA VAL A 10 21.54 -9.72 -4.31
C VAL A 10 22.14 -10.51 -3.16
N ARG A 11 21.89 -10.02 -1.93
CA ARG A 11 22.19 -10.75 -0.70
C ARG A 11 20.88 -11.03 0.02
N CYS A 12 20.61 -12.28 0.30
CA CYS A 12 19.45 -12.75 1.05
C CYS A 12 19.61 -12.49 2.57
N LYS A 13 18.51 -12.57 3.32
CA LYS A 13 18.53 -12.35 4.78
C LYS A 13 19.38 -13.40 5.54
N ASP A 14 19.45 -14.62 5.04
CA ASP A 14 20.28 -15.72 5.56
C ASP A 14 21.77 -15.58 5.26
N GLY A 15 22.15 -14.56 4.45
CA GLY A 15 23.51 -14.25 4.07
C GLY A 15 23.94 -14.82 2.72
N GLU A 16 23.13 -15.66 2.07
CA GLU A 16 23.38 -16.16 0.72
C GLU A 16 23.52 -15.00 -0.27
N CYS A 17 24.50 -15.10 -1.17
CA CYS A 17 24.75 -14.12 -2.21
C CYS A 17 24.52 -14.75 -3.58
N LEU A 18 23.66 -14.12 -4.38
CA LEU A 18 23.36 -14.52 -5.75
C LEU A 18 23.92 -13.48 -6.71
N ASP A 19 24.89 -13.86 -7.52
CA ASP A 19 25.46 -12.98 -8.54
C ASP A 19 24.51 -12.84 -9.72
N ALA A 20 24.41 -11.64 -10.29
CA ALA A 20 23.58 -11.34 -11.44
C ALA A 20 24.08 -10.11 -12.20
N ASP A 21 23.98 -10.14 -13.52
CA ASP A 21 24.31 -8.98 -14.39
C ASP A 21 23.26 -7.87 -14.28
N ASN A 22 22.01 -8.26 -14.08
CA ASN A 22 20.85 -7.37 -13.91
C ASN A 22 19.97 -7.84 -12.76
N VAL A 23 19.44 -6.90 -12.00
CA VAL A 23 18.50 -7.15 -10.90
C VAL A 23 17.20 -6.39 -11.17
N VAL A 24 16.10 -7.12 -11.30
CA VAL A 24 14.75 -6.56 -11.38
C VAL A 24 14.14 -6.54 -9.98
N CYS A 25 13.83 -5.35 -9.48
CA CYS A 25 13.31 -5.15 -8.13
C CYS A 25 11.82 -4.76 -8.16
N ASN A 26 10.98 -5.55 -7.50
CA ASN A 26 9.56 -5.23 -7.29
C ASN A 26 9.28 -4.54 -5.95
N ALA A 27 10.30 -4.28 -5.13
CA ALA A 27 10.13 -3.50 -3.91
C ALA A 27 9.95 -2.01 -4.25
N ASP A 28 9.40 -1.27 -3.30
CA ASP A 28 9.15 0.18 -3.44
C ASP A 28 10.45 0.95 -3.68
N PRO A 29 10.65 1.64 -4.82
CA PRO A 29 11.92 2.29 -5.16
C PRO A 29 12.45 3.22 -4.07
N PRO A 30 11.64 4.10 -3.42
CA PRO A 30 12.11 4.90 -2.30
C PRO A 30 12.74 4.05 -1.19
N SER A 31 12.08 2.97 -0.79
CA SER A 31 12.59 2.05 0.24
C SER A 31 13.87 1.35 -0.18
N VAL A 32 13.98 0.94 -1.45
CA VAL A 32 15.20 0.35 -2.00
C VAL A 32 16.38 1.31 -1.88
N TYR A 33 16.21 2.56 -2.32
CA TYR A 33 17.27 3.55 -2.24
C TYR A 33 17.61 3.98 -0.82
N ASP A 34 16.63 4.07 0.07
CA ASP A 34 16.81 4.58 1.43
C ASP A 34 17.26 3.50 2.41
N LYS A 35 16.73 2.28 2.29
CA LYS A 35 17.00 1.17 3.22
C LYS A 35 18.04 0.19 2.65
N MET A 36 17.78 -0.43 1.48
CA MET A 36 18.62 -1.48 0.94
C MET A 36 19.95 -0.95 0.38
N LEU A 37 19.94 0.24 -0.24
CA LEU A 37 21.09 0.89 -0.84
C LEU A 37 21.56 2.12 -0.03
N LYS A 38 21.25 2.16 1.28
CA LYS A 38 21.57 3.28 2.17
C LYS A 38 23.04 3.69 2.14
N ASN A 39 23.93 2.72 2.16
CA ASN A 39 25.38 2.94 2.24
C ASN A 39 26.01 3.24 0.87
N GLN A 40 25.23 3.28 -0.21
CA GLN A 40 25.73 3.56 -1.55
C GLN A 40 25.67 5.06 -1.85
N ASN A 41 26.69 5.56 -2.53
CA ASN A 41 26.77 6.97 -2.91
C ASN A 41 25.70 7.33 -3.94
N LYS A 42 24.94 8.38 -3.63
CA LYS A 42 23.92 8.99 -4.49
C LYS A 42 24.25 10.47 -4.69
N SER A 43 23.96 11.00 -5.86
CA SER A 43 24.23 12.42 -6.13
C SER A 43 23.44 13.34 -5.19
N PRO A 44 23.94 14.57 -4.89
CA PRO A 44 23.21 15.53 -4.07
C PRO A 44 21.81 15.85 -4.62
N LEU A 45 21.68 15.95 -5.96
CA LEU A 45 20.39 16.20 -6.63
C LEU A 45 19.41 15.05 -6.40
N PHE A 46 19.87 13.79 -6.48
CA PHE A 46 19.01 12.63 -6.21
C PHE A 46 18.58 12.58 -4.73
N LYS A 47 19.49 12.88 -3.80
CA LYS A 47 19.15 12.98 -2.38
C LYS A 47 18.11 14.07 -2.12
N LEU A 48 18.22 15.21 -2.79
CA LEU A 48 17.23 16.30 -2.70
C LEU A 48 15.89 15.89 -3.31
N LYS A 49 15.87 15.19 -4.46
CA LYS A 49 14.67 14.60 -5.06
C LYS A 49 13.96 13.70 -4.04
N MET A 50 14.69 12.76 -3.43
CA MET A 50 14.16 11.83 -2.42
C MET A 50 13.59 12.56 -1.18
N ALA A 51 14.29 13.57 -0.67
CA ALA A 51 13.87 14.33 0.51
C ALA A 51 12.57 15.13 0.29
N ARG A 52 12.30 15.55 -0.95
CA ARG A 52 11.10 16.31 -1.33
C ARG A 52 9.92 15.46 -1.75
N MET A 53 10.09 14.13 -1.80
CA MET A 53 9.00 13.24 -2.22
C MET A 53 7.88 13.21 -1.19
N GLU A 54 6.68 13.22 -1.72
CA GLU A 54 5.45 13.02 -0.97
C GLU A 54 4.90 11.63 -1.24
N TYR A 55 4.41 10.99 -0.19
CA TYR A 55 3.96 9.59 -0.21
C TYR A 55 2.45 9.51 -0.13
N SER A 56 1.88 8.47 -0.71
CA SER A 56 0.46 8.20 -0.63
C SER A 56 0.03 7.96 0.82
N MET A 57 -1.28 7.98 1.05
CA MET A 57 -1.84 7.57 2.33
C MET A 57 -1.37 6.17 2.71
N GLY A 58 -1.37 5.88 4.00
CA GLY A 58 -1.38 4.53 4.54
C GLY A 58 -2.77 3.90 4.38
N LEU A 59 -2.84 2.60 4.62
CA LEU A 59 -4.08 1.85 4.55
C LEU A 59 -4.30 1.09 5.87
N PHE A 60 -5.50 1.18 6.40
CA PHE A 60 -6.02 0.23 7.36
C PHE A 60 -6.93 -0.73 6.59
N VAL A 61 -6.53 -1.99 6.52
CA VAL A 61 -7.31 -3.01 5.79
C VAL A 61 -7.79 -4.05 6.80
N TYR A 62 -9.11 -4.16 6.93
CA TYR A 62 -9.74 -5.07 7.86
C TYR A 62 -10.47 -6.17 7.08
N TYR A 63 -10.08 -7.41 7.34
CA TYR A 63 -10.64 -8.61 6.75
C TYR A 63 -11.52 -9.31 7.77
N PHE A 64 -12.70 -9.79 7.34
CA PHE A 64 -13.60 -10.50 8.22
C PHE A 64 -14.54 -11.46 7.49
N GLY A 65 -14.90 -12.54 8.16
CA GLY A 65 -15.96 -13.47 7.75
C GLY A 65 -17.19 -13.31 8.64
N THR A 66 -18.37 -13.52 8.07
CA THR A 66 -19.64 -13.44 8.80
C THR A 66 -20.47 -14.72 8.64
N LYS A 67 -21.15 -15.14 9.72
CA LYS A 67 -22.13 -16.24 9.71
C LYS A 67 -23.50 -15.86 9.15
N LYS A 68 -23.62 -14.67 8.59
CA LYS A 68 -24.83 -14.11 7.98
C LYS A 68 -24.48 -13.53 6.61
N LYS A 69 -25.33 -13.78 5.60
CA LYS A 69 -25.22 -13.12 4.29
C LYS A 69 -25.83 -11.71 4.33
N TYR A 70 -25.21 -10.80 3.59
CA TYR A 70 -25.63 -9.41 3.44
C TYR A 70 -25.93 -9.11 1.97
N ASP A 71 -27.01 -9.69 1.43
CA ASP A 71 -27.37 -9.67 0.00
C ASP A 71 -27.65 -8.27 -0.54
N ASN A 72 -27.89 -7.31 0.35
CA ASN A 72 -28.04 -5.89 0.02
C ASN A 72 -26.70 -5.19 -0.28
N VAL A 73 -25.56 -5.82 -0.03
CA VAL A 73 -24.22 -5.24 -0.27
C VAL A 73 -23.68 -5.74 -1.60
N GLN A 74 -23.32 -4.81 -2.47
CA GLN A 74 -22.74 -5.11 -3.77
C GLN A 74 -21.29 -5.62 -3.64
N HIS A 75 -20.76 -6.26 -4.69
CA HIS A 75 -19.37 -6.71 -4.76
C HIS A 75 -18.37 -5.62 -4.39
N HIS A 76 -18.60 -4.41 -4.92
CA HIS A 76 -17.82 -3.21 -4.61
C HIS A 76 -18.72 -2.11 -4.07
N THR A 77 -18.44 -1.59 -2.89
CA THR A 77 -19.19 -0.49 -2.28
C THR A 77 -18.22 0.56 -1.75
N ILE A 78 -18.45 1.81 -2.11
CA ILE A 78 -17.69 2.94 -1.57
C ILE A 78 -18.66 3.78 -0.70
N LYS A 79 -18.26 4.05 0.53
CA LYS A 79 -18.95 4.93 1.44
C LYS A 79 -18.10 6.15 1.73
N PHE A 80 -18.64 7.33 1.46
CA PHE A 80 -18.00 8.61 1.82
C PHE A 80 -18.47 9.07 3.19
N GLY A 81 -17.54 9.54 4.00
CA GLY A 81 -17.83 10.29 5.23
C GLY A 81 -18.49 11.63 4.91
N LYS A 82 -19.18 12.21 5.89
CA LYS A 82 -19.87 13.51 5.74
C LYS A 82 -18.87 14.64 5.51
N LYS A 83 -17.69 14.55 6.10
CA LYS A 83 -16.63 15.56 6.06
C LYS A 83 -15.44 15.11 5.22
N TYR A 84 -15.72 14.63 4.00
CA TYR A 84 -14.73 14.03 3.12
C TYR A 84 -13.48 14.88 2.88
N LYS A 85 -13.64 16.22 2.69
CA LYS A 85 -12.49 17.12 2.49
C LYS A 85 -11.60 17.22 3.73
N GLU A 86 -12.22 17.40 4.92
CA GLU A 86 -11.48 17.41 6.20
C GLU A 86 -10.76 16.08 6.42
N HIS A 87 -11.38 14.95 6.06
CA HIS A 87 -10.74 13.64 6.15
C HIS A 87 -9.48 13.56 5.27
N LEU A 88 -9.51 14.07 4.04
CA LEU A 88 -8.32 14.13 3.19
C LEU A 88 -7.24 15.06 3.77
N GLU A 89 -7.61 16.22 4.32
CA GLU A 89 -6.67 17.13 4.98
C GLU A 89 -6.03 16.46 6.20
N ASP A 90 -6.80 15.72 6.99
CA ASP A 90 -6.29 14.97 8.14
C ASP A 90 -5.30 13.89 7.75
N ILE A 91 -5.56 13.16 6.64
CA ILE A 91 -4.66 12.13 6.13
C ILE A 91 -3.34 12.72 5.62
N PHE A 92 -3.42 13.73 4.74
CA PHE A 92 -2.26 14.18 3.96
C PHE A 92 -1.50 15.36 4.58
N SER A 93 -2.14 16.17 5.40
CA SER A 93 -1.58 17.41 5.94
C SER A 93 -1.44 17.39 7.46
N ASN A 94 -2.50 17.01 8.16
CA ASN A 94 -2.53 17.03 9.62
C ASN A 94 -1.97 15.76 10.25
N HIS A 95 -1.88 14.67 9.48
CA HIS A 95 -1.43 13.35 9.92
C HIS A 95 -2.19 12.81 11.14
N LYS A 96 -3.53 12.94 11.13
CA LYS A 96 -4.43 12.55 12.22
C LYS A 96 -5.46 11.52 11.78
N LEU A 97 -5.83 10.62 12.69
CA LEU A 97 -6.99 9.75 12.50
C LEU A 97 -8.27 10.57 12.63
N ASN A 98 -9.22 10.33 11.72
CA ASN A 98 -10.54 10.93 11.75
C ASN A 98 -11.60 9.88 12.13
N HIS A 99 -12.65 10.29 12.83
CA HIS A 99 -13.78 9.43 13.18
C HIS A 99 -14.89 9.39 12.09
N ASP A 100 -14.91 10.39 11.20
CA ASP A 100 -15.79 10.42 10.03
C ASP A 100 -15.04 9.83 8.82
N ILE A 101 -14.95 8.51 8.80
CA ILE A 101 -14.15 7.77 7.81
C ILE A 101 -14.89 7.57 6.49
N SER A 102 -14.16 7.65 5.39
CA SER A 102 -14.56 7.09 4.11
C SER A 102 -13.92 5.72 3.94
N TYR A 103 -14.62 4.78 3.35
CA TYR A 103 -14.09 3.43 3.17
C TYR A 103 -14.58 2.76 1.88
N TYR A 104 -13.79 1.83 1.40
CA TYR A 104 -14.16 0.87 0.36
C TYR A 104 -14.42 -0.48 1.01
N LEU A 105 -15.57 -1.09 0.69
CA LEU A 105 -15.96 -2.42 1.13
C LEU A 105 -16.03 -3.35 -0.08
N HIS A 106 -15.37 -4.50 0.02
CA HIS A 106 -15.37 -5.56 -0.97
C HIS A 106 -16.05 -6.79 -0.40
N ARG A 107 -17.04 -7.31 -1.15
CA ARG A 107 -17.77 -8.54 -0.87
C ARG A 107 -17.61 -9.50 -2.05
N PRO A 108 -16.58 -10.33 -2.11
CA PRO A 108 -16.35 -11.25 -3.25
C PRO A 108 -17.46 -12.29 -3.37
N THR A 109 -18.08 -12.73 -2.28
CA THR A 109 -19.20 -13.66 -2.26
C THR A 109 -20.43 -13.17 -3.01
N ALA A 110 -20.53 -11.89 -3.35
CA ALA A 110 -21.59 -11.38 -4.21
C ALA A 110 -21.51 -11.89 -5.66
N THR A 111 -20.35 -12.37 -6.11
CA THR A 111 -20.13 -12.91 -7.46
C THR A 111 -19.57 -14.33 -7.46
N ASP A 112 -18.92 -14.74 -6.38
CA ASP A 112 -18.36 -16.08 -6.23
C ASP A 112 -18.69 -16.63 -4.84
N GLU A 113 -19.74 -17.41 -4.74
CA GLU A 113 -20.20 -17.98 -3.47
C GLU A 113 -19.17 -18.95 -2.84
N THR A 114 -18.20 -19.46 -3.63
CA THR A 114 -17.16 -20.37 -3.11
C THR A 114 -16.13 -19.69 -2.21
N MET A 115 -16.14 -18.34 -2.17
CA MET A 115 -15.22 -17.52 -1.34
C MET A 115 -15.56 -17.55 0.16
N ALA A 116 -16.67 -18.17 0.56
CA ALA A 116 -17.05 -18.37 1.97
C ALA A 116 -17.79 -19.71 2.13
N PRO A 117 -17.88 -20.28 3.36
CA PRO A 117 -18.75 -21.42 3.64
C PRO A 117 -20.21 -21.10 3.30
N LYS A 118 -21.03 -22.16 3.10
CA LYS A 118 -22.46 -22.00 2.80
C LYS A 118 -23.13 -21.11 3.86
N ASP A 119 -23.98 -20.18 3.40
CA ASP A 119 -24.72 -19.20 4.21
C ASP A 119 -23.84 -18.18 4.97
N HIS A 120 -22.57 -18.08 4.60
CA HIS A 120 -21.62 -17.09 5.13
C HIS A 120 -21.25 -16.06 4.06
N ASP A 121 -20.68 -14.94 4.51
CA ASP A 121 -20.04 -13.96 3.65
C ASP A 121 -18.58 -13.72 4.08
N CYS A 122 -17.75 -13.27 3.15
CA CYS A 122 -16.44 -12.72 3.46
C CYS A 122 -16.28 -11.32 2.90
N PHE A 123 -15.50 -10.52 3.60
CA PHE A 123 -15.30 -9.11 3.28
C PHE A 123 -13.87 -8.68 3.51
N TYR A 124 -13.45 -7.65 2.80
CA TYR A 124 -12.47 -6.73 3.36
C TYR A 124 -12.94 -5.28 3.20
N VAL A 125 -12.58 -4.46 4.18
CA VAL A 125 -12.78 -3.03 4.14
C VAL A 125 -11.42 -2.33 4.14
N LEU A 126 -11.25 -1.37 3.24
CA LEU A 126 -10.06 -0.55 3.14
C LEU A 126 -10.42 0.88 3.55
N VAL A 127 -9.73 1.37 4.57
CA VAL A 127 -9.86 2.74 5.06
C VAL A 127 -8.55 3.49 4.81
N PRO A 128 -8.56 4.59 4.05
CA PRO A 128 -7.41 5.47 3.95
C PRO A 128 -7.10 6.10 5.31
N VAL A 129 -5.83 6.03 5.71
CA VAL A 129 -5.33 6.58 6.98
C VAL A 129 -4.01 7.32 6.74
N PRO A 130 -3.51 8.16 7.66
CA PRO A 130 -2.16 8.69 7.57
C PRO A 130 -1.12 7.59 7.46
N ASN A 131 -0.09 7.80 6.64
CA ASN A 131 1.06 6.91 6.61
C ASN A 131 1.96 7.12 7.84
N ASN A 132 3.02 6.32 7.99
CA ASN A 132 3.91 6.32 9.16
C ASN A 132 4.80 7.58 9.31
N ARG A 133 4.61 8.61 8.49
CA ARG A 133 5.08 9.97 8.82
C ARG A 133 4.27 10.60 9.94
N SER A 134 3.07 10.07 10.22
CA SER A 134 2.31 10.38 11.43
C SER A 134 2.95 9.72 12.64
N ASN A 135 2.65 10.23 13.82
CA ASN A 135 3.08 9.62 15.09
C ASN A 135 2.00 8.67 15.66
N ILE A 136 1.20 8.05 14.81
CA ILE A 136 0.15 7.12 15.24
C ILE A 136 0.80 5.80 15.67
N ASN A 137 0.56 5.42 16.92
CA ASN A 137 0.99 4.13 17.43
C ASN A 137 -0.06 3.05 17.12
N TRP A 138 0.10 2.35 16.00
CA TRP A 138 -0.85 1.34 15.56
C TRP A 138 -0.98 0.13 16.49
N LYS A 139 0.01 -0.14 17.34
CA LYS A 139 -0.09 -1.20 18.36
C LYS A 139 -1.14 -0.89 19.42
N SER A 140 -1.34 0.39 19.76
CA SER A 140 -2.38 0.83 20.71
C SER A 140 -3.66 1.26 20.01
N GLU A 141 -3.57 1.87 18.83
CA GLU A 141 -4.73 2.45 18.14
C GLU A 141 -5.49 1.44 17.27
N GLY A 142 -4.85 0.37 16.81
CA GLY A 142 -5.41 -0.56 15.83
C GLY A 142 -6.74 -1.17 16.25
N GLU A 143 -6.84 -1.68 17.49
CA GLU A 143 -8.09 -2.27 18.02
C GLU A 143 -9.20 -1.21 18.21
N THR A 144 -8.84 0.00 18.64
CA THR A 144 -9.81 1.11 18.78
C THR A 144 -10.34 1.52 17.42
N PHE A 145 -9.46 1.63 16.44
CA PHE A 145 -9.85 1.99 15.08
C PHE A 145 -10.66 0.87 14.39
N LYS A 146 -10.34 -0.42 14.61
CA LYS A 146 -11.16 -1.55 14.16
C LYS A 146 -12.59 -1.44 14.67
N LYS A 147 -12.79 -1.15 15.96
CA LYS A 147 -14.11 -0.97 16.55
C LYS A 147 -14.89 0.17 15.88
N LEU A 148 -14.26 1.30 15.64
CA LEU A 148 -14.85 2.42 14.88
C LEU A 148 -15.28 1.99 13.47
N VAL A 149 -14.43 1.25 12.75
CA VAL A 149 -14.74 0.75 11.40
C VAL A 149 -15.95 -0.18 11.42
N ILE A 150 -16.02 -1.10 12.38
CA ILE A 150 -17.17 -2.01 12.57
C ILE A 150 -18.45 -1.20 12.84
N GLU A 151 -18.40 -0.22 13.75
CA GLU A 151 -19.54 0.66 14.06
C GLU A 151 -20.04 1.39 12.81
N LYS A 152 -19.14 1.99 12.04
CA LYS A 152 -19.49 2.71 10.80
C LYS A 152 -20.10 1.81 9.73
N MET A 153 -19.61 0.59 9.58
CA MET A 153 -20.22 -0.38 8.67
C MET A 153 -21.58 -0.84 9.16
N GLN A 154 -21.74 -1.08 10.47
CA GLN A 154 -23.01 -1.50 11.07
C GLN A 154 -24.10 -0.42 10.96
N GLU A 155 -23.74 0.87 11.15
CA GLU A 155 -24.66 2.00 11.01
C GLU A 155 -25.28 2.10 9.61
N HIS A 156 -24.57 1.68 8.55
CA HIS A 156 -24.96 2.01 7.19
C HIS A 156 -25.22 0.83 6.25
N LEU A 157 -24.46 -0.25 6.37
CA LEU A 157 -24.44 -1.32 5.36
C LEU A 157 -24.69 -2.70 5.92
N LEU A 158 -24.13 -3.01 7.09
CA LEU A 158 -24.06 -4.35 7.65
C LEU A 158 -24.74 -4.40 9.03
N PRO A 159 -26.09 -4.34 9.09
CA PRO A 159 -26.79 -4.33 10.38
C PRO A 159 -26.45 -5.57 11.21
N ASP A 160 -26.21 -5.36 12.52
CA ASP A 160 -25.82 -6.40 13.48
C ASP A 160 -24.47 -7.07 13.16
N LEU A 161 -23.57 -6.37 12.48
CA LEU A 161 -22.27 -6.92 12.04
C LEU A 161 -21.49 -7.52 13.21
N LYS A 162 -21.37 -6.79 14.32
CA LYS A 162 -20.55 -7.19 15.47
C LYS A 162 -20.87 -8.60 16.00
N ASN A 163 -22.17 -8.97 15.99
CA ASN A 163 -22.62 -10.28 16.47
C ASN A 163 -22.51 -11.39 15.41
N ASN A 164 -22.22 -11.02 14.18
CA ASN A 164 -22.13 -11.96 13.05
C ASN A 164 -20.71 -12.23 12.57
N ILE A 165 -19.69 -11.50 13.05
CA ILE A 165 -18.28 -11.79 12.76
C ILE A 165 -17.90 -13.13 13.39
N VAL A 166 -17.26 -14.01 12.62
CA VAL A 166 -16.77 -15.33 13.06
C VAL A 166 -15.25 -15.40 13.07
N GLU A 167 -14.59 -14.65 12.19
CA GLU A 167 -13.13 -14.58 12.08
C GLU A 167 -12.76 -13.19 11.57
N ASP A 168 -11.69 -12.60 12.10
CA ASP A 168 -11.22 -11.31 11.63
C ASP A 168 -9.72 -11.07 11.89
N PHE A 169 -9.13 -10.22 11.06
CA PHE A 169 -7.81 -9.62 11.29
C PHE A 169 -7.69 -8.30 10.53
N TYR A 170 -6.72 -7.49 10.91
CA TYR A 170 -6.45 -6.23 10.22
C TYR A 170 -4.96 -6.00 9.96
N LEU A 171 -4.69 -5.21 8.92
CA LEU A 171 -3.37 -4.75 8.54
C LEU A 171 -3.33 -3.22 8.66
N THR A 172 -2.25 -2.71 9.23
CA THR A 172 -2.02 -1.28 9.44
C THR A 172 -0.85 -0.80 8.58
N PRO A 173 -0.58 0.51 8.49
CA PRO A 173 0.61 1.02 7.82
C PRO A 173 1.93 0.39 8.29
N ASP A 174 2.02 -0.06 9.55
CA ASP A 174 3.20 -0.78 10.05
C ASP A 174 3.45 -2.08 9.29
N TYR A 175 2.40 -2.83 8.94
CA TYR A 175 2.53 -4.04 8.12
C TYR A 175 3.09 -3.71 6.73
N PHE A 176 2.55 -2.68 6.09
CA PHE A 176 3.01 -2.25 4.77
C PHE A 176 4.48 -1.80 4.80
N GLU A 177 4.91 -1.15 5.86
CA GLU A 177 6.31 -0.72 5.99
C GLU A 177 7.26 -1.89 6.31
N ASN A 178 6.89 -2.75 7.27
CA ASN A 178 7.80 -3.75 7.81
C ASN A 178 7.83 -5.04 6.99
N GLU A 179 6.66 -5.48 6.47
CA GLU A 179 6.56 -6.74 5.71
C GLU A 179 6.63 -6.51 4.20
N LEU A 180 6.00 -5.45 3.69
CA LEU A 180 5.98 -5.15 2.26
C LEU A 180 7.07 -4.15 1.84
N ASN A 181 7.86 -3.64 2.79
CA ASN A 181 8.95 -2.69 2.53
C ASN A 181 8.52 -1.42 1.80
N THR A 182 7.28 -0.96 1.97
CA THR A 182 6.88 0.34 1.41
C THR A 182 7.43 1.48 2.27
N GLN A 183 7.78 2.58 1.64
CA GLN A 183 8.31 3.73 2.36
C GLN A 183 7.20 4.38 3.21
N TYR A 184 7.44 4.51 4.51
CA TYR A 184 6.47 5.03 5.49
C TYR A 184 5.12 4.30 5.53
N GLY A 185 5.06 3.02 5.18
CA GLY A 185 3.81 2.27 5.17
C GLY A 185 2.77 2.80 4.18
N SER A 186 3.22 3.50 3.13
CA SER A 186 2.35 4.05 2.10
C SER A 186 1.69 2.93 1.30
N GLY A 187 0.38 3.03 1.04
CA GLY A 187 -0.37 2.01 0.32
C GLY A 187 -0.06 1.93 -1.18
N PHE A 188 0.41 3.04 -1.78
CA PHE A 188 0.62 3.17 -3.24
C PHE A 188 1.94 3.85 -3.60
N SER A 189 2.97 3.75 -2.73
CA SER A 189 4.25 4.41 -2.93
C SER A 189 4.11 5.95 -2.93
N ILE A 190 4.75 6.65 -3.86
CA ILE A 190 4.68 8.12 -3.96
C ILE A 190 3.31 8.61 -4.45
N GLN A 191 2.89 9.77 -3.98
CA GLN A 191 1.65 10.41 -4.41
C GLN A 191 1.63 10.66 -5.93
N PRO A 192 0.48 10.50 -6.60
CA PRO A 192 0.34 10.76 -8.03
C PRO A 192 0.17 12.27 -8.33
N LYS A 193 1.04 13.11 -7.76
CA LYS A 193 1.11 14.54 -8.09
C LYS A 193 1.75 14.71 -9.46
N PHE A 194 1.44 15.81 -10.15
CA PHE A 194 2.01 16.11 -11.47
C PHE A 194 3.55 16.04 -11.47
N THR A 195 4.19 16.57 -10.43
CA THR A 195 5.66 16.57 -10.25
C THR A 195 6.25 15.22 -9.87
N GLN A 196 5.42 14.19 -9.66
CA GLN A 196 5.82 12.84 -9.27
C GLN A 196 5.15 11.75 -10.13
N SER A 197 4.51 12.15 -11.25
CA SER A 197 3.81 11.23 -12.16
C SER A 197 4.47 11.21 -13.53
N ALA A 198 4.09 10.25 -14.36
CA ALA A 198 4.61 10.08 -15.71
C ALA A 198 6.15 10.09 -15.72
N TYR A 199 6.76 11.02 -16.46
CA TYR A 199 8.21 11.16 -16.57
C TYR A 199 8.93 11.43 -15.23
N PHE A 200 8.28 12.11 -14.30
CA PHE A 200 8.88 12.46 -12.99
C PHE A 200 8.81 11.34 -11.96
N ARG A 201 8.06 10.26 -12.25
CA ARG A 201 8.03 9.06 -11.42
C ARG A 201 9.36 8.31 -11.51
N PHE A 202 9.67 7.43 -10.55
CA PHE A 202 10.83 6.55 -10.69
C PHE A 202 10.77 5.78 -12.00
N HIS A 203 11.88 5.79 -12.73
CA HIS A 203 11.97 5.09 -13.99
C HIS A 203 12.13 3.58 -13.77
N ASN A 204 11.74 2.78 -14.77
CA ASN A 204 11.91 1.33 -14.73
C ASN A 204 13.39 0.92 -14.78
N LYS A 205 14.28 1.74 -15.36
CA LYS A 205 15.74 1.63 -15.22
C LYS A 205 16.22 2.60 -14.15
N SER A 206 17.03 2.15 -13.22
CA SER A 206 17.58 3.01 -12.15
C SER A 206 18.33 4.21 -12.72
N GLU A 207 18.04 5.40 -12.18
CA GLU A 207 18.75 6.65 -12.50
C GLU A 207 20.13 6.74 -11.79
N VAL A 208 20.44 5.80 -10.88
CA VAL A 208 21.61 5.87 -9.99
C VAL A 208 22.58 4.72 -10.20
N PHE A 209 22.07 3.51 -10.41
CA PHE A 209 22.87 2.29 -10.48
C PHE A 209 22.63 1.53 -11.78
N ASP A 210 23.68 1.17 -12.48
CA ASP A 210 23.61 0.29 -13.64
C ASP A 210 23.20 -1.13 -13.23
N GLY A 211 22.48 -1.83 -14.11
CA GLY A 211 22.01 -3.21 -13.86
C GLY A 211 20.86 -3.31 -12.83
N LEU A 212 20.31 -2.18 -12.35
CA LEU A 212 19.15 -2.16 -11.47
C LEU A 212 17.91 -1.67 -12.21
N TYR A 213 16.85 -2.45 -12.13
CA TYR A 213 15.56 -2.16 -12.77
C TYR A 213 14.43 -2.26 -11.75
N PHE A 214 13.33 -1.55 -12.00
CA PHE A 214 12.15 -1.51 -11.14
C PHE A 214 10.89 -1.89 -11.90
N VAL A 215 10.04 -2.66 -11.22
CA VAL A 215 8.65 -2.95 -11.62
C VAL A 215 7.73 -2.70 -10.42
N GLY A 216 6.44 -2.60 -10.65
CA GLY A 216 5.45 -2.45 -9.58
C GLY A 216 4.89 -1.04 -9.43
N ALA A 217 4.20 -0.81 -8.31
CA ALA A 217 3.41 0.40 -8.07
C ALA A 217 4.27 1.68 -7.94
N GLY A 218 5.50 1.57 -7.44
CA GLY A 218 6.38 2.71 -7.16
C GLY A 218 7.04 3.31 -8.41
N THR A 219 7.09 2.59 -9.52
CA THR A 219 7.72 3.01 -10.78
C THR A 219 6.70 3.31 -11.87
N HIS A 220 7.17 3.73 -13.05
CA HIS A 220 6.30 3.97 -14.22
C HIS A 220 5.68 2.64 -14.73
N PRO A 221 4.37 2.60 -15.14
CA PRO A 221 3.42 3.72 -15.21
C PRO A 221 2.78 4.13 -13.87
N GLY A 222 2.79 3.28 -12.82
CA GLY A 222 2.29 3.64 -11.50
C GLY A 222 1.40 2.57 -10.87
N ALA A 223 0.68 2.95 -9.83
CA ALA A 223 -0.17 2.09 -9.03
C ALA A 223 -1.44 1.62 -9.78
N GLY A 224 -2.05 0.56 -9.25
CA GLY A 224 -3.21 -0.13 -9.83
C GLY A 224 -2.78 -1.35 -10.65
N ILE A 225 -3.58 -2.42 -10.63
CA ILE A 225 -3.25 -3.71 -11.28
C ILE A 225 -2.80 -3.53 -12.73
N PRO A 226 -3.52 -2.78 -13.60
CA PRO A 226 -3.07 -2.58 -14.98
C PRO A 226 -1.73 -1.86 -15.08
N GLY A 227 -1.50 -0.85 -14.24
CA GLY A 227 -0.24 -0.10 -14.19
C GLY A 227 0.93 -0.97 -13.74
N VAL A 228 0.74 -1.72 -12.67
CA VAL A 228 1.76 -2.65 -12.13
C VAL A 228 2.15 -3.71 -13.16
N LEU A 229 1.18 -4.36 -13.81
CA LEU A 229 1.45 -5.34 -14.87
C LEU A 229 2.14 -4.68 -16.09
N SER A 230 1.72 -3.47 -16.44
CA SER A 230 2.33 -2.73 -17.55
C SER A 230 3.77 -2.34 -17.27
N SER A 231 4.17 -2.17 -16.02
CA SER A 231 5.57 -1.88 -15.67
C SER A 231 6.52 -3.01 -16.09
N ALA A 232 6.08 -4.27 -16.02
CA ALA A 232 6.84 -5.42 -16.51
C ALA A 232 6.98 -5.40 -18.05
N LYS A 233 5.90 -5.01 -18.77
CA LYS A 233 5.97 -4.85 -20.25
C LYS A 233 6.89 -3.71 -20.69
N VAL A 234 7.01 -2.66 -19.88
CA VAL A 234 7.99 -1.59 -20.14
C VAL A 234 9.40 -2.13 -19.99
N LEU A 235 9.62 -2.94 -18.96
CA LEU A 235 10.93 -3.54 -18.70
C LEU A 235 11.39 -4.45 -19.84
N ASP A 236 10.51 -5.24 -20.42
CA ASP A 236 10.77 -6.11 -21.57
C ASP A 236 11.34 -5.38 -22.80
N LYS A 237 11.11 -4.05 -22.88
CA LYS A 237 11.62 -3.21 -23.97
C LYS A 237 12.97 -2.54 -23.69
N ILE A 238 13.45 -2.58 -22.46
CA ILE A 238 14.65 -1.85 -22.03
C ILE A 238 15.74 -2.74 -21.42
N LEU A 239 15.45 -4.03 -21.24
CA LEU A 239 16.41 -5.10 -20.96
C LEU A 239 16.92 -5.72 -22.24
#